data_8829ac544c05633cd058f2fed3550724
#
_entry.id   8829ac544c05633cd058f2fed3550724
#
_cell.length_a   1.000
_cell.length_b   1.000
_cell.length_c   1.000
_cell.angle_alpha   90.00
_cell.angle_beta   90.00
_cell.angle_gamma   90.00
#
_symmetry.space_group_name_H-M   'P 1'
#
loop_
_entity.id
_entity.type
_entity.pdbx_description
1 polymer ?
#
loop_
_entity_poly.entity_id
_entity_poly.type
_entity_poly.pdbx_seq_one_letter_code
_entity_poly.pdbx_strand_id
1 'polypeptide(L)'
;GPLCKCGRHGCLEAIVSYHGFKTLLEEKINSGNSCVIDPSRFRAADIFDAWHNSDTIVSELLKYQARALGIGIANVINITGVERIIVGGTIYHELESDLMPIVKENADKYSIGNGLDGVKILLNDLGDEAPALGASMLD
;
A
#
# COMPACT_ATOMS: atom_id res chain seq x y z
N GLY A 1 10.00 3.41 -12.71
CA GLY A 1 9.57 2.76 -11.47
C GLY A 1 10.52 1.65 -11.05
N PRO A 2 10.42 1.14 -9.82
CA PRO A 2 11.30 0.11 -9.29
C PRO A 2 11.18 -1.21 -10.08
N LEU A 3 12.24 -2.03 -10.02
CA LEU A 3 12.25 -3.35 -10.63
C LEU A 3 11.34 -4.29 -9.83
N CYS A 4 10.42 -4.97 -10.52
CA CYS A 4 9.55 -5.97 -9.94
C CYS A 4 10.17 -7.38 -10.05
N LYS A 5 9.79 -8.27 -9.14
CA LYS A 5 10.15 -9.69 -9.21
C LYS A 5 9.73 -10.39 -10.51
N CYS A 6 8.73 -9.85 -11.21
CA CYS A 6 8.33 -10.34 -12.54
C CYS A 6 9.27 -9.94 -13.68
N GLY A 7 10.36 -9.22 -13.40
CA GLY A 7 11.34 -8.73 -14.37
C GLY A 7 10.98 -7.42 -15.07
N ARG A 8 9.80 -6.82 -14.78
CA ARG A 8 9.37 -5.54 -15.36
C ARG A 8 9.57 -4.40 -14.36
N HIS A 9 9.52 -3.17 -14.84
CA HIS A 9 9.60 -1.97 -14.01
C HIS A 9 8.21 -1.35 -13.80
N GLY A 10 8.02 -0.72 -12.61
CA GLY A 10 6.82 0.09 -12.32
C GLY A 10 5.55 -0.69 -12.03
N CYS A 11 5.63 -1.98 -11.76
CA CYS A 11 4.48 -2.73 -11.27
C CYS A 11 4.00 -2.17 -9.93
N LEU A 12 2.69 -2.10 -9.73
CA LEU A 12 2.10 -1.63 -8.47
C LEU A 12 2.63 -2.45 -7.28
N GLU A 13 2.72 -3.77 -7.42
CA GLU A 13 3.25 -4.68 -6.39
C GLU A 13 4.69 -4.33 -5.97
N ALA A 14 5.55 -3.92 -6.92
CA ALA A 14 6.92 -3.50 -6.63
C ALA A 14 7.01 -2.20 -5.81
N ILE A 15 5.90 -1.48 -5.68
CA ILE A 15 5.78 -0.27 -4.86
C ILE A 15 5.07 -0.59 -3.55
N VAL A 16 3.83 -1.13 -3.60
CA VAL A 16 2.92 -1.18 -2.46
C VAL A 16 3.10 -2.40 -1.55
N SER A 17 3.89 -3.39 -1.96
CA SER A 17 4.14 -4.58 -1.14
C SER A 17 5.20 -4.33 -0.05
N TYR A 18 5.24 -5.23 0.92
CA TYR A 18 6.32 -5.28 1.92
C TYR A 18 7.70 -5.38 1.26
N HIS A 19 7.82 -6.18 0.19
CA HIS A 19 9.05 -6.27 -0.58
C HIS A 19 9.38 -4.94 -1.27
N GLY A 20 8.37 -4.26 -1.83
CA GLY A 20 8.52 -2.92 -2.40
C GLY A 20 9.02 -1.92 -1.37
N PHE A 21 8.45 -1.92 -0.15
CA PHE A 21 8.95 -1.10 0.95
C PHE A 21 10.43 -1.35 1.22
N LYS A 22 10.83 -2.63 1.34
CA LYS A 22 12.24 -3.01 1.56
C LYS A 22 13.15 -2.45 0.49
N THR A 23 12.82 -2.66 -0.78
CA THR A 23 13.63 -2.18 -1.92
C THR A 23 13.78 -0.67 -1.92
N LEU A 24 12.67 0.06 -1.70
CA LEU A 24 12.68 1.51 -1.64
C LEU A 24 13.47 2.04 -0.44
N LEU A 25 13.42 1.35 0.71
CA LEU A 25 14.22 1.67 1.88
C LEU A 25 15.72 1.49 1.60
N GLU A 26 16.10 0.37 0.98
CA GLU A 26 17.48 0.11 0.55
C GLU A 26 18.00 1.22 -0.41
N GLU A 27 17.19 1.63 -1.38
CA GLU A 27 17.52 2.74 -2.29
C GLU A 27 17.75 4.06 -1.54
N LYS A 28 16.89 4.39 -0.58
CA LYS A 28 17.01 5.59 0.24
C LYS A 28 18.31 5.58 1.07
N ILE A 29 18.63 4.47 1.72
CA ILE A 29 19.85 4.32 2.53
C ILE A 29 21.09 4.40 1.66
N ASN A 30 21.11 3.71 0.51
CA ASN A 30 22.22 3.76 -0.44
C ASN A 30 22.44 5.16 -1.03
N SER A 31 21.41 5.99 -1.03
CA SER A 31 21.48 7.41 -1.44
C SER A 31 21.95 8.35 -0.31
N GLY A 32 22.38 7.79 0.83
CA GLY A 32 22.95 8.57 1.94
C GLY A 32 21.94 9.00 3.01
N ASN A 33 20.70 8.51 2.96
CA ASN A 33 19.72 8.80 4.00
C ASN A 33 19.93 7.87 5.22
N SER A 34 19.62 8.37 6.42
CA SER A 34 19.64 7.59 7.65
C SER A 34 18.22 7.17 8.03
N CYS A 35 18.04 5.91 8.39
CA CYS A 35 16.79 5.35 8.88
C CYS A 35 17.06 4.45 10.09
N VAL A 36 16.12 4.37 11.02
CA VAL A 36 16.23 3.50 12.20
C VAL A 36 16.07 2.02 11.86
N ILE A 37 15.49 1.71 10.70
CA ILE A 37 15.28 0.33 10.24
C ILE A 37 16.50 -0.18 9.48
N ASP A 38 17.00 -1.35 9.89
CA ASP A 38 17.99 -2.13 9.12
C ASP A 38 17.26 -2.91 7.99
N PRO A 39 17.46 -2.56 6.71
CA PRO A 39 16.73 -3.20 5.61
C PRO A 39 17.07 -4.68 5.43
N SER A 40 18.18 -5.16 6.01
CA SER A 40 18.57 -6.57 5.91
C SER A 40 17.71 -7.48 6.81
N ARG A 41 17.15 -6.94 7.89
CA ARG A 41 16.39 -7.69 8.89
C ARG A 41 15.40 -6.81 9.64
N PHE A 42 14.22 -6.63 9.10
CA PHE A 42 13.15 -5.94 9.81
C PHE A 42 11.83 -6.71 9.67
N ARG A 43 10.90 -6.43 10.55
CA ARG A 43 9.53 -6.97 10.57
C ARG A 43 8.53 -5.84 10.41
N ALA A 44 7.28 -6.17 10.19
CA ALA A 44 6.21 -5.18 10.13
C ALA A 44 6.15 -4.31 11.40
N ALA A 45 6.37 -4.90 12.57
CA ALA A 45 6.41 -4.17 13.85
C ALA A 45 7.46 -3.04 13.85
N ASP A 46 8.63 -3.28 13.26
CA ASP A 46 9.70 -2.27 13.20
C ASP A 46 9.27 -1.06 12.33
N ILE A 47 8.45 -1.29 11.31
CA ILE A 47 7.85 -0.22 10.49
C ILE A 47 6.85 0.61 11.33
N PHE A 48 6.01 -0.05 12.14
CA PHE A 48 5.03 0.63 12.99
C PHE A 48 5.72 1.45 14.07
N ASP A 49 6.74 0.89 14.71
CA ASP A 49 7.53 1.60 15.71
C ASP A 49 8.21 2.83 15.10
N ALA A 50 8.82 2.70 13.93
CA ALA A 50 9.45 3.81 13.23
C ALA A 50 8.42 4.88 12.81
N TRP A 51 7.23 4.48 12.35
CA TRP A 51 6.15 5.42 12.04
C TRP A 51 5.72 6.21 13.26
N HIS A 52 5.43 5.53 14.40
CA HIS A 52 5.00 6.18 15.64
C HIS A 52 6.09 7.08 16.24
N ASN A 53 7.36 6.76 16.01
CA ASN A 53 8.49 7.61 16.39
C ASN A 53 8.82 8.69 15.34
N SER A 54 7.95 8.88 14.35
CA SER A 54 8.07 9.92 13.32
C SER A 54 9.36 9.84 12.49
N ASP A 55 9.86 8.61 12.22
CA ASP A 55 10.96 8.43 11.28
C ASP A 55 10.59 8.99 9.91
N THR A 56 11.39 9.92 9.44
CA THR A 56 11.09 10.69 8.23
C THR A 56 11.07 9.79 6.98
N ILE A 57 12.02 8.85 6.88
CA ILE A 57 12.14 7.96 5.73
C ILE A 57 10.97 6.99 5.67
N VAL A 58 10.64 6.35 6.80
CA VAL A 58 9.50 5.44 6.89
C VAL A 58 8.20 6.16 6.56
N SER A 59 8.00 7.35 7.11
CA SER A 59 6.81 8.17 6.85
C SER A 59 6.70 8.56 5.37
N GLU A 60 7.80 8.94 4.74
CA GLU A 60 7.84 9.29 3.32
C GLU A 60 7.50 8.08 2.44
N LEU A 61 8.09 6.92 2.73
CA LEU A 61 7.88 5.70 1.97
C LEU A 61 6.45 5.17 2.09
N LEU A 62 5.88 5.12 3.30
CA LEU A 62 4.50 4.67 3.50
C LEU A 62 3.49 5.59 2.83
N LYS A 63 3.68 6.91 2.92
CA LYS A 63 2.84 7.88 2.19
C LYS A 63 2.97 7.72 0.68
N TYR A 64 4.17 7.45 0.17
CA TYR A 64 4.38 7.16 -1.24
C TYR A 64 3.63 5.89 -1.69
N GLN A 65 3.71 4.81 -0.90
CA GLN A 65 2.98 3.58 -1.15
C GLN A 65 1.46 3.79 -1.13
N ALA A 66 0.95 4.54 -0.16
CA ALA A 66 -0.48 4.85 -0.05
C ALA A 66 -1.00 5.64 -1.27
N ARG A 67 -0.22 6.62 -1.76
CA ARG A 67 -0.55 7.33 -3.01
C ARG A 67 -0.58 6.40 -4.21
N ALA A 68 0.44 5.55 -4.37
CA ALA A 68 0.51 4.60 -5.47
C ALA A 68 -0.66 3.60 -5.44
N LEU A 69 -1.05 3.13 -4.25
CA LEU A 69 -2.22 2.27 -4.08
C LEU A 69 -3.51 2.99 -4.50
N GLY A 70 -3.70 4.24 -4.09
CA GLY A 70 -4.85 5.05 -4.50
C GLY A 70 -4.95 5.20 -6.02
N ILE A 71 -3.84 5.47 -6.70
CA ILE A 71 -3.79 5.52 -8.17
C ILE A 71 -4.15 4.16 -8.79
N GLY A 72 -3.62 3.07 -8.22
CA GLY A 72 -3.94 1.71 -8.66
C GLY A 72 -5.44 1.40 -8.52
N ILE A 73 -6.04 1.79 -7.41
CA ILE A 73 -7.48 1.66 -7.15
C ILE A 73 -8.29 2.46 -8.17
N ALA A 74 -7.92 3.72 -8.44
CA ALA A 74 -8.56 4.54 -9.46
C ALA A 74 -8.56 3.86 -10.84
N ASN A 75 -7.42 3.27 -11.23
CA ASN A 75 -7.33 2.53 -12.49
C ASN A 75 -8.30 1.33 -12.53
N VAL A 76 -8.43 0.59 -11.43
CA VAL A 76 -9.40 -0.52 -11.35
C VAL A 76 -10.83 0.01 -11.49
N ILE A 77 -11.19 1.07 -10.77
CA ILE A 77 -12.53 1.69 -10.84
C ILE A 77 -12.81 2.17 -12.27
N ASN A 78 -11.87 2.89 -12.88
CA ASN A 78 -12.02 3.45 -14.23
C ASN A 78 -12.22 2.38 -15.31
N ILE A 79 -11.60 1.20 -15.14
CA ILE A 79 -11.67 0.12 -16.14
C ILE A 79 -12.90 -0.76 -15.90
N THR A 80 -13.23 -1.05 -14.65
CA THR A 80 -14.22 -2.09 -14.31
C THR A 80 -15.55 -1.55 -13.84
N GLY A 81 -15.61 -0.28 -13.39
CA GLY A 81 -16.82 0.32 -12.84
C GLY A 81 -17.30 -0.32 -11.54
N VAL A 82 -16.42 -0.94 -10.76
CA VAL A 82 -16.79 -1.58 -9.49
C VAL A 82 -17.24 -0.55 -8.46
N GLU A 83 -18.25 -0.89 -7.68
CA GLU A 83 -18.79 -0.05 -6.62
C GLU A 83 -18.13 -0.32 -5.25
N ARG A 84 -17.29 -1.35 -5.16
CA ARG A 84 -16.68 -1.76 -3.89
C ARG A 84 -15.26 -2.29 -4.09
N ILE A 85 -14.30 -1.72 -3.37
CA ILE A 85 -12.91 -2.17 -3.30
C ILE A 85 -12.61 -2.57 -1.85
N ILE A 86 -12.03 -3.73 -1.66
CA ILE A 86 -11.55 -4.19 -0.35
C ILE A 86 -10.02 -4.18 -0.39
N VAL A 87 -9.43 -3.41 0.50
CA VAL A 87 -7.97 -3.32 0.69
C VAL A 87 -7.57 -4.27 1.82
N GLY A 88 -6.59 -5.13 1.56
CA GLY A 88 -5.99 -6.00 2.57
C GLY A 88 -4.54 -5.63 2.83
N GLY A 89 -4.00 -6.15 3.94
CA GLY A 89 -2.59 -6.01 4.30
C GLY A 89 -2.38 -5.37 5.66
N THR A 90 -1.47 -5.97 6.43
CA THR A 90 -1.19 -5.62 7.83
C THR A 90 -0.86 -4.14 8.02
N ILE A 91 -0.07 -3.54 7.11
CA ILE A 91 0.32 -2.11 7.21
C ILE A 91 -0.91 -1.20 7.14
N TYR A 92 -1.82 -1.46 6.20
CA TYR A 92 -3.02 -0.63 6.05
C TYR A 92 -4.05 -0.87 7.16
N HIS A 93 -4.04 -2.04 7.78
CA HIS A 93 -4.88 -2.34 8.93
C HIS A 93 -4.38 -1.61 10.18
N GLU A 94 -3.09 -1.70 10.48
CA GLU A 94 -2.49 -1.07 11.66
C GLU A 94 -2.44 0.47 11.58
N LEU A 95 -2.24 1.01 10.38
CA LEU A 95 -2.13 2.44 10.12
C LEU A 95 -3.33 2.99 9.34
N GLU A 96 -4.52 2.43 9.56
CA GLU A 96 -5.74 2.79 8.84
C GLU A 96 -6.02 4.29 8.89
N SER A 97 -6.02 4.86 10.11
CA SER A 97 -6.34 6.28 10.33
C SER A 97 -5.42 7.24 9.58
N ASP A 98 -4.21 6.81 9.31
CA ASP A 98 -3.17 7.66 8.71
C ASP A 98 -3.05 7.44 7.20
N LEU A 99 -3.10 6.18 6.74
CA LEU A 99 -2.82 5.85 5.35
C LEU A 99 -4.07 5.77 4.47
N MET A 100 -5.20 5.29 4.98
CA MET A 100 -6.43 5.18 4.18
C MET A 100 -6.99 6.52 3.69
N PRO A 101 -6.90 7.64 4.42
CA PRO A 101 -7.23 8.95 3.86
C PRO A 101 -6.40 9.30 2.63
N ILE A 102 -5.09 9.01 2.64
CA ILE A 102 -4.20 9.25 1.50
C ILE A 102 -4.57 8.36 0.30
N VAL A 103 -4.89 7.10 0.56
CA VAL A 103 -5.36 6.16 -0.47
C VAL A 103 -6.64 6.68 -1.12
N LYS A 104 -7.65 7.04 -0.32
CA LYS A 104 -8.95 7.54 -0.79
C LYS A 104 -8.82 8.85 -1.58
N GLU A 105 -8.04 9.80 -1.06
CA GLU A 105 -7.78 11.08 -1.75
C GLU A 105 -7.18 10.86 -3.15
N ASN A 106 -6.20 9.96 -3.26
CA ASN A 106 -5.58 9.69 -4.56
C ASN A 106 -6.48 8.84 -5.46
N ALA A 107 -7.25 7.92 -4.91
CA ALA A 107 -8.26 7.19 -5.67
C ALA A 107 -9.32 8.15 -6.27
N ASP A 108 -9.82 9.09 -5.47
CA ASP A 108 -10.75 10.11 -5.92
C ASP A 108 -10.16 11.00 -7.01
N LYS A 109 -8.97 11.53 -6.76
CA LYS A 109 -8.26 12.44 -7.67
C LYS A 109 -8.02 11.86 -9.07
N TYR A 110 -7.78 10.55 -9.16
CA TYR A 110 -7.45 9.87 -10.42
C TYR A 110 -8.61 9.06 -11.00
N SER A 111 -9.77 9.03 -10.34
CA SER A 111 -11.00 8.45 -10.90
C SER A 111 -11.64 9.40 -11.91
N ILE A 112 -12.21 8.82 -12.97
CA ILE A 112 -12.89 9.58 -14.05
C ILE A 112 -14.33 9.89 -13.64
N GLY A 113 -14.87 10.99 -14.12
CA GLY A 113 -16.26 11.40 -13.86
C GLY A 113 -16.44 12.02 -12.47
N ASN A 114 -17.30 11.44 -11.66
CA ASN A 114 -17.63 11.96 -10.31
C ASN A 114 -16.68 11.44 -9.21
N GLY A 115 -15.49 11.01 -9.56
CA GLY A 115 -14.52 10.48 -8.59
C GLY A 115 -15.01 9.19 -7.92
N LEU A 116 -15.04 9.17 -6.60
CA LEU A 116 -15.50 8.01 -5.81
C LEU A 116 -17.01 8.03 -5.51
N ASP A 117 -17.80 8.83 -6.19
CA ASP A 117 -19.26 8.86 -5.96
C ASP A 117 -19.85 7.45 -6.19
N GLY A 118 -20.49 6.90 -5.16
CA GLY A 118 -21.03 5.54 -5.17
C GLY A 118 -20.00 4.43 -4.93
N VAL A 119 -18.71 4.72 -4.89
CA VAL A 119 -17.66 3.71 -4.67
C VAL A 119 -17.25 3.66 -3.19
N LYS A 120 -17.20 2.46 -2.63
CA LYS A 120 -16.73 2.22 -1.25
C LYS A 120 -15.36 1.56 -1.27
N ILE A 121 -14.37 2.22 -0.65
CA ILE A 121 -13.05 1.65 -0.38
C ILE A 121 -13.01 1.29 1.10
N LEU A 122 -12.93 -0.01 1.39
CA LEU A 122 -13.01 -0.60 2.73
C LEU A 122 -11.74 -1.36 3.05
N LEU A 123 -11.41 -1.50 4.33
CA LEU A 123 -10.41 -2.48 4.76
C LEU A 123 -11.03 -3.87 4.90
N ASN A 124 -10.18 -4.88 4.79
CA ASN A 124 -10.53 -6.27 5.00
C ASN A 124 -10.69 -6.55 6.51
N ASP A 125 -11.89 -6.90 6.95
CA ASP A 125 -12.18 -7.22 8.35
C ASP A 125 -11.76 -8.66 8.75
N LEU A 126 -11.39 -9.52 7.78
CA LEU A 126 -11.03 -10.91 8.01
C LEU A 126 -9.52 -11.10 8.27
N GLY A 127 -8.73 -10.03 8.24
CA GLY A 127 -7.29 -10.09 8.45
C GLY A 127 -6.57 -11.00 7.44
N ASP A 128 -5.51 -11.66 7.90
CA ASP A 128 -4.65 -12.52 7.06
C ASP A 128 -5.34 -13.83 6.65
N GLU A 129 -6.48 -14.18 7.25
CA GLU A 129 -7.25 -15.39 6.94
C GLU A 129 -8.18 -15.22 5.72
N ALA A 130 -8.40 -14.00 5.26
CA ALA A 130 -9.32 -13.70 4.16
C ALA A 130 -9.08 -14.54 2.89
N PRO A 131 -7.83 -14.73 2.41
CA PRO A 131 -7.58 -15.56 1.22
C PRO A 131 -7.95 -17.03 1.42
N ALA A 132 -7.66 -17.59 2.60
CA ALA A 132 -7.97 -18.98 2.92
C ALA A 132 -9.48 -19.20 3.04
N LEU A 133 -10.19 -18.29 3.71
CA LEU A 133 -11.64 -18.30 3.81
C LEU A 133 -12.29 -18.18 2.42
N GLY A 134 -11.84 -17.23 1.60
CA GLY A 134 -12.34 -17.06 0.25
C GLY A 134 -12.12 -18.31 -0.60
N ALA A 135 -10.95 -18.94 -0.53
CA ALA A 135 -10.67 -20.18 -1.25
C ALA A 135 -11.56 -21.34 -0.79
N SER A 136 -11.90 -21.42 0.50
CA SER A 136 -12.79 -22.46 1.03
C SER A 136 -14.26 -22.32 0.62
N MET A 137 -14.65 -21.19 0.06
CA MET A 137 -16.00 -20.90 -0.40
C MET A 137 -16.19 -21.11 -1.91
N LEU A 138 -15.12 -21.50 -2.61
CA LEU A 138 -15.15 -21.84 -4.04
C LEU A 138 -15.40 -23.34 -4.18
N ASP A 139 -16.66 -23.78 -4.13
CA ASP A 139 -17.13 -25.12 -4.49
C ASP A 139 -17.66 -25.15 -5.94
#